data_3f7be73d062521e686991db94b84001e
#
_entry.id   3f7be73d062521e686991db94b84001e
#
_cell.length_a   1.000
_cell.length_b   1.000
_cell.length_c   1.000
_cell.angle_alpha   90.00
_cell.angle_beta   90.00
_cell.angle_gamma   90.00
#
_symmetry.space_group_name_H-M   'P 1'
#
loop_
_entity.id
_entity.type
_entity.pdbx_description
1 polymer ?
#
loop_
_entity_poly.entity_id
_entity_poly.type
_entity_poly.pdbx_seq_one_letter_code
_entity_poly.pdbx_strand_id
1 'polypeptide(L)'
;MVYFIGTQEFTGVENIVLSEIKFCDFCVNLYEFDCLIISSKNALKALMKSGSNINWDINLYAVGFKSAKLAKELGFKNVKYPSKAYGENLAYEFLNEFKNKKCLYLRAKKISSSLDEILLNSNINLTQKIVYENISLNSQNISLNHPAVFVFSAPSSVDNFLKFYELKTEDKIVVIGEKTAKKLKHFKNLYICQEQDLNSCINLAKSLDF
;
A
#
# COMPACT_ATOMS: atom_id res chain seq x y z
N MET A 1 19.22 15.05 11.16
CA MET A 1 18.98 13.58 11.11
C MET A 1 17.66 13.30 10.41
N VAL A 2 17.61 12.28 9.52
CA VAL A 2 16.38 11.87 8.82
C VAL A 2 15.98 10.46 9.25
N TYR A 3 14.75 10.28 9.70
CA TYR A 3 14.14 9.00 10.04
C TYR A 3 13.06 8.63 9.02
N PHE A 4 13.10 7.41 8.51
CA PHE A 4 12.03 6.85 7.67
C PHE A 4 11.25 5.77 8.42
N ILE A 5 9.94 5.95 8.54
CA ILE A 5 9.07 4.98 9.21
C ILE A 5 8.56 3.97 8.17
N GLY A 6 9.33 2.90 8.01
CA GLY A 6 9.06 1.87 7.02
C GLY A 6 10.19 0.85 6.88
N THR A 7 10.02 -0.10 5.96
CA THR A 7 10.92 -1.25 5.77
C THR A 7 11.92 -1.08 4.62
N GLN A 8 11.76 -0.04 3.79
CA GLN A 8 12.68 0.22 2.68
C GLN A 8 13.90 1.00 3.18
N GLU A 9 15.09 0.55 2.85
CA GLU A 9 16.34 1.20 3.23
C GLU A 9 16.72 2.31 2.25
N PHE A 10 17.30 3.39 2.78
CA PHE A 10 17.81 4.54 2.04
C PHE A 10 19.13 4.99 2.60
N THR A 11 20.10 5.30 1.74
CA THR A 11 21.43 5.79 2.16
C THR A 11 21.30 7.08 2.97
N GLY A 12 21.94 7.13 4.16
CA GLY A 12 21.92 8.31 5.03
C GLY A 12 20.58 8.62 5.69
N VAL A 13 19.74 7.61 5.87
CA VAL A 13 18.45 7.69 6.55
C VAL A 13 18.37 6.54 7.57
N GLU A 14 17.95 6.84 8.79
CA GLU A 14 17.66 5.81 9.77
C GLU A 14 16.25 5.24 9.60
N ASN A 15 16.14 3.92 9.57
CA ASN A 15 14.85 3.25 9.43
C ASN A 15 14.27 2.88 10.79
N ILE A 16 13.00 3.23 10.99
CA ILE A 16 12.21 2.77 12.13
C ILE A 16 11.15 1.80 11.59
N VAL A 17 11.36 0.50 11.82
CA VAL A 17 10.48 -0.56 11.32
C VAL A 17 9.45 -0.93 12.37
N LEU A 18 8.23 -0.43 12.22
CA LEU A 18 7.11 -0.63 13.17
C LEU A 18 5.98 -1.49 12.60
N SER A 19 6.17 -2.06 11.43
CA SER A 19 5.21 -3.00 10.85
C SER A 19 5.89 -3.97 9.89
N GLU A 20 5.29 -5.13 9.75
CA GLU A 20 5.70 -6.13 8.75
C GLU A 20 4.49 -6.68 7.99
N ILE A 21 4.76 -7.22 6.81
CA ILE A 21 3.75 -7.92 6.02
C ILE A 21 3.82 -9.41 6.34
N LYS A 22 2.77 -9.92 6.98
CA LYS A 22 2.58 -11.34 7.22
C LYS A 22 1.66 -11.92 6.14
N PHE A 23 2.15 -12.88 5.37
CA PHE A 23 1.32 -13.60 4.40
C PHE A 23 0.46 -14.62 5.12
N CYS A 24 -0.80 -14.76 4.65
CA CYS A 24 -1.72 -15.78 5.13
C CYS A 24 -1.56 -17.05 4.29
N ASP A 25 -1.81 -18.20 4.87
CA ASP A 25 -1.89 -19.45 4.14
C ASP A 25 -3.22 -19.50 3.36
N PHE A 26 -3.13 -19.74 2.08
CA PHE A 26 -4.28 -19.91 1.19
C PHE A 26 -3.87 -20.66 -0.08
N CYS A 27 -4.86 -21.21 -0.74
CA CYS A 27 -4.72 -21.76 -2.08
C CYS A 27 -5.94 -21.39 -2.89
N VAL A 28 -5.76 -21.07 -4.17
CA VAL A 28 -6.82 -20.78 -5.12
C VAL A 28 -6.50 -21.37 -6.48
N ASN A 29 -7.51 -21.74 -7.22
CA ASN A 29 -7.40 -22.12 -8.61
C ASN A 29 -7.88 -20.95 -9.49
N LEU A 30 -6.96 -20.22 -10.13
CA LEU A 30 -7.31 -19.04 -10.93
C LEU A 30 -8.07 -19.39 -12.21
N TYR A 31 -8.11 -20.66 -12.63
CA TYR A 31 -8.95 -21.10 -13.75
C TYR A 31 -10.45 -21.11 -13.43
N GLU A 32 -10.81 -20.99 -12.16
CA GLU A 32 -12.22 -20.88 -11.72
C GLU A 32 -12.78 -19.47 -11.78
N PHE A 33 -11.96 -18.49 -12.16
CA PHE A 33 -12.30 -17.06 -12.17
C PHE A 33 -12.04 -16.45 -13.54
N ASP A 34 -12.85 -15.45 -13.91
CA ASP A 34 -12.69 -14.66 -15.12
C ASP A 34 -11.76 -13.46 -14.90
N CYS A 35 -11.76 -12.92 -13.68
CA CYS A 35 -11.03 -11.71 -13.33
C CYS A 35 -10.29 -11.88 -12.00
N LEU A 36 -9.07 -11.35 -11.94
CA LEU A 36 -8.27 -11.22 -10.72
C LEU A 36 -8.09 -9.73 -10.39
N ILE A 37 -8.48 -9.32 -9.19
CA ILE A 37 -8.33 -7.96 -8.70
C ILE A 37 -7.30 -7.95 -7.58
N ILE A 38 -6.37 -6.98 -7.63
CA ILE A 38 -5.35 -6.78 -6.61
C ILE A 38 -5.19 -5.29 -6.26
N SER A 39 -5.05 -4.98 -4.98
CA SER A 39 -4.81 -3.60 -4.52
C SER A 39 -3.35 -3.31 -4.17
N SER A 40 -2.48 -4.33 -4.12
CA SER A 40 -1.09 -4.19 -3.68
C SER A 40 -0.19 -5.26 -4.29
N LYS A 41 1.10 -4.91 -4.45
CA LYS A 41 2.15 -5.88 -4.78
C LYS A 41 2.24 -7.05 -3.79
N ASN A 42 1.84 -6.83 -2.53
CA ASN A 42 1.85 -7.87 -1.52
C ASN A 42 0.85 -8.99 -1.82
N ALA A 43 -0.28 -8.69 -2.46
CA ALA A 43 -1.22 -9.72 -2.91
C ALA A 43 -0.59 -10.65 -3.98
N LEU A 44 0.16 -10.08 -4.93
CA LEU A 44 0.91 -10.87 -5.91
C LEU A 44 2.01 -11.72 -5.25
N LYS A 45 2.78 -11.12 -4.34
CA LYS A 45 3.82 -11.86 -3.60
C LYS A 45 3.23 -13.00 -2.79
N ALA A 46 2.07 -12.80 -2.16
CA ALA A 46 1.34 -13.85 -1.45
C ALA A 46 0.87 -14.94 -2.41
N LEU A 47 0.29 -14.57 -3.56
CA LEU A 47 -0.17 -15.52 -4.57
C LEU A 47 0.97 -16.41 -5.09
N MET A 48 2.14 -15.84 -5.38
CA MET A 48 3.31 -16.61 -5.85
C MET A 48 3.85 -17.59 -4.79
N LYS A 49 3.59 -17.34 -3.51
CA LYS A 49 4.03 -18.21 -2.39
C LYS A 49 2.98 -19.25 -1.98
N SER A 50 1.74 -19.14 -2.45
CA SER A 50 0.60 -19.89 -1.91
C SER A 50 0.42 -21.31 -2.44
N GLY A 51 1.22 -21.73 -3.43
CA GLY A 51 0.97 -23.00 -4.15
C GLY A 51 -0.31 -23.01 -4.99
N SER A 52 -0.87 -21.85 -5.30
CA SER A 52 -2.08 -21.68 -6.11
C SER A 52 -1.86 -22.08 -7.56
N ASN A 53 -2.92 -22.56 -8.21
CA ASN A 53 -2.89 -22.86 -9.65
C ASN A 53 -3.08 -21.56 -10.45
N ILE A 54 -2.02 -21.10 -11.13
CA ILE A 54 -1.95 -19.80 -11.78
C ILE A 54 -2.44 -19.87 -13.22
N ASN A 55 -3.46 -19.07 -13.54
CA ASN A 55 -3.86 -18.79 -14.91
C ASN A 55 -3.22 -17.48 -15.37
N TRP A 56 -2.15 -17.56 -16.16
CA TRP A 56 -1.41 -16.38 -16.66
C TRP A 56 -2.17 -15.54 -17.67
N ASP A 57 -3.24 -16.10 -18.26
CA ASP A 57 -4.10 -15.42 -19.23
C ASP A 57 -5.33 -14.77 -18.58
N ILE A 58 -5.53 -14.88 -17.27
CA ILE A 58 -6.63 -14.22 -16.54
C ILE A 58 -6.56 -12.70 -16.70
N ASN A 59 -7.71 -12.04 -16.81
CA ASN A 59 -7.77 -10.59 -16.78
C ASN A 59 -7.44 -10.07 -15.39
N LEU A 60 -6.27 -9.46 -15.22
CA LEU A 60 -5.79 -8.94 -13.94
C LEU A 60 -5.97 -7.42 -13.88
N TYR A 61 -6.62 -6.96 -12.83
CA TYR A 61 -6.87 -5.55 -12.55
C TYR A 61 -6.13 -5.13 -11.29
N ALA A 62 -5.12 -4.27 -11.44
CA ALA A 62 -4.31 -3.76 -10.35
C ALA A 62 -4.69 -2.31 -10.03
N VAL A 63 -4.84 -1.94 -8.76
CA VAL A 63 -5.20 -0.57 -8.37
C VAL A 63 -4.15 0.46 -8.82
N GLY A 64 -2.87 0.09 -8.90
CA GLY A 64 -1.83 1.05 -9.27
C GLY A 64 -0.77 0.48 -10.20
N PHE A 65 -0.14 1.40 -10.96
CA PHE A 65 0.90 1.08 -11.97
C PHE A 65 2.02 0.17 -11.42
N LYS A 66 2.53 0.44 -10.20
CA LYS A 66 3.62 -0.37 -9.60
C LYS A 66 3.22 -1.84 -9.38
N SER A 67 1.93 -2.10 -9.10
CA SER A 67 1.41 -3.47 -8.96
C SER A 67 1.14 -4.09 -10.33
N ALA A 68 0.64 -3.32 -11.28
CA ALA A 68 0.44 -3.77 -12.66
C ALA A 68 1.78 -4.13 -13.34
N LYS A 69 2.82 -3.32 -13.13
CA LYS A 69 4.16 -3.60 -13.63
C LYS A 69 4.69 -4.93 -13.09
N LEU A 70 4.61 -5.14 -11.77
CA LEU A 70 5.02 -6.40 -11.16
C LEU A 70 4.22 -7.60 -11.69
N ALA A 71 2.91 -7.44 -11.93
CA ALA A 71 2.09 -8.52 -12.49
C ALA A 71 2.58 -8.93 -13.89
N LYS A 72 2.91 -7.97 -14.75
CA LYS A 72 3.49 -8.23 -16.08
C LYS A 72 4.87 -8.89 -15.98
N GLU A 73 5.73 -8.43 -15.09
CA GLU A 73 7.05 -9.02 -14.82
C GLU A 73 6.97 -10.49 -14.34
N LEU A 74 5.91 -10.83 -13.61
CA LEU A 74 5.63 -12.20 -13.17
C LEU A 74 5.07 -13.11 -14.28
N GLY A 75 4.60 -12.55 -15.40
CA GLY A 75 4.10 -13.29 -16.56
C GLY A 75 2.60 -13.17 -16.84
N PHE A 76 1.83 -12.37 -16.08
CA PHE A 76 0.42 -12.11 -16.43
C PHE A 76 0.31 -11.33 -17.71
N LYS A 77 -0.46 -11.85 -18.68
CA LYS A 77 -0.54 -11.27 -20.03
C LYS A 77 -1.56 -10.14 -20.14
N ASN A 78 -2.69 -10.25 -19.46
CA ASN A 78 -3.81 -9.31 -19.55
C ASN A 78 -3.90 -8.45 -18.30
N VAL A 79 -3.08 -7.38 -18.22
CA VAL A 79 -3.00 -6.53 -17.01
C VAL A 79 -3.48 -5.13 -17.31
N LYS A 80 -4.49 -4.69 -16.55
CA LYS A 80 -5.08 -3.35 -16.58
C LYS A 80 -4.93 -2.63 -15.24
N TYR A 81 -4.95 -1.30 -15.26
CA TYR A 81 -4.98 -0.45 -14.08
C TYR A 81 -5.67 0.89 -14.41
N PRO A 82 -6.30 1.56 -13.42
CA PRO A 82 -7.06 2.78 -13.64
C PRO A 82 -6.16 3.99 -13.88
N SER A 83 -6.75 5.07 -14.38
CA SER A 83 -6.11 6.36 -14.61
C SER A 83 -5.52 6.97 -13.33
N LYS A 84 -6.20 6.77 -12.19
CA LYS A 84 -5.73 7.17 -10.85
C LYS A 84 -5.62 5.94 -9.95
N ALA A 85 -4.53 5.84 -9.19
CA ALA A 85 -4.20 4.69 -8.35
C ALA A 85 -5.03 4.62 -7.04
N TYR A 86 -6.36 4.63 -7.17
CA TYR A 86 -7.32 4.44 -6.08
C TYR A 86 -8.24 3.25 -6.37
N GLY A 87 -8.65 2.54 -5.30
CA GLY A 87 -9.55 1.40 -5.44
C GLY A 87 -10.90 1.77 -6.04
N GLU A 88 -11.42 2.93 -5.65
CA GLU A 88 -12.68 3.49 -6.16
C GLU A 88 -12.60 3.74 -7.68
N ASN A 89 -11.48 4.28 -8.16
CA ASN A 89 -11.25 4.49 -9.59
C ASN A 89 -11.23 3.16 -10.36
N LEU A 90 -10.55 2.14 -9.82
CA LEU A 90 -10.57 0.81 -10.44
C LEU A 90 -12.00 0.26 -10.52
N ALA A 91 -12.77 0.37 -9.44
CA ALA A 91 -14.15 -0.11 -9.44
C ALA A 91 -14.99 0.57 -10.53
N TYR A 92 -14.97 1.90 -10.59
CA TYR A 92 -15.79 2.65 -11.55
C TYR A 92 -15.33 2.53 -13.00
N GLU A 93 -14.03 2.61 -13.26
CA GLU A 93 -13.49 2.57 -14.63
C GLU A 93 -13.71 1.20 -15.30
N PHE A 94 -13.65 0.11 -14.53
CA PHE A 94 -13.78 -1.26 -15.07
C PHE A 94 -15.08 -1.96 -14.67
N LEU A 95 -16.07 -1.25 -14.11
CA LEU A 95 -17.31 -1.84 -13.63
C LEU A 95 -18.02 -2.69 -14.70
N ASN A 96 -18.06 -2.19 -15.93
CA ASN A 96 -18.71 -2.91 -17.04
C ASN A 96 -17.96 -4.19 -17.45
N GLU A 97 -16.65 -4.23 -17.24
CA GLU A 97 -15.84 -5.42 -17.52
C GLU A 97 -16.02 -6.52 -16.47
N PHE A 98 -16.46 -6.16 -15.25
CA PHE A 98 -16.75 -7.12 -14.17
C PHE A 98 -18.16 -7.70 -14.22
N LYS A 99 -19.10 -7.08 -14.96
CA LYS A 99 -20.47 -7.59 -15.10
C LYS A 99 -20.48 -8.99 -15.70
N ASN A 100 -21.27 -9.88 -15.09
CA ASN A 100 -21.41 -11.28 -15.50
C ASN A 100 -20.10 -12.09 -15.47
N LYS A 101 -19.12 -11.63 -14.69
CA LYS A 101 -17.82 -12.28 -14.47
C LYS A 101 -17.67 -12.74 -13.03
N LYS A 102 -17.01 -13.88 -12.84
CA LYS A 102 -16.62 -14.38 -11.54
C LYS A 102 -15.27 -13.73 -11.17
N CYS A 103 -15.31 -12.72 -10.30
CA CYS A 103 -14.15 -11.94 -9.91
C CYS A 103 -13.56 -12.46 -8.60
N LEU A 104 -12.24 -12.58 -8.55
CA LEU A 104 -11.47 -12.85 -7.33
C LEU A 104 -10.72 -11.59 -6.89
N TYR A 105 -10.95 -11.13 -5.66
CA TYR A 105 -10.17 -10.04 -5.06
C TYR A 105 -9.23 -10.58 -3.99
N LEU A 106 -7.92 -10.57 -4.28
CA LEU A 106 -6.87 -10.88 -3.31
C LEU A 106 -6.50 -9.59 -2.57
N ARG A 107 -6.75 -9.57 -1.26
CA ARG A 107 -6.65 -8.34 -0.47
C ARG A 107 -5.94 -8.49 0.87
N ALA A 108 -5.58 -7.36 1.43
CA ALA A 108 -5.17 -7.27 2.82
C ALA A 108 -6.34 -7.57 3.78
N LYS A 109 -6.04 -7.97 5.01
CA LYS A 109 -7.03 -8.09 6.09
C LYS A 109 -7.70 -6.75 6.37
N LYS A 110 -6.92 -5.66 6.49
CA LYS A 110 -7.43 -4.28 6.53
C LYS A 110 -7.28 -3.63 5.17
N ILE A 111 -8.36 -3.10 4.64
CA ILE A 111 -8.40 -2.32 3.40
C ILE A 111 -8.74 -0.86 3.73
N SER A 112 -8.22 0.07 2.93
CA SER A 112 -8.39 1.52 3.10
C SER A 112 -9.21 2.18 1.99
N SER A 113 -9.76 1.38 1.07
CA SER A 113 -10.58 1.83 -0.06
C SER A 113 -11.95 1.16 0.01
N SER A 114 -12.94 1.76 -0.63
CA SER A 114 -14.29 1.21 -0.76
C SER A 114 -14.45 0.34 -2.02
N LEU A 115 -13.36 -0.22 -2.55
CA LEU A 115 -13.37 -1.02 -3.78
C LEU A 115 -14.36 -2.18 -3.72
N ASP A 116 -14.30 -2.99 -2.68
CA ASP A 116 -15.16 -4.15 -2.47
C ASP A 116 -16.62 -3.75 -2.24
N GLU A 117 -16.87 -2.71 -1.46
CA GLU A 117 -18.23 -2.18 -1.23
C GLU A 117 -18.87 -1.72 -2.54
N ILE A 118 -18.14 -0.97 -3.37
CA ILE A 118 -18.64 -0.49 -4.68
C ILE A 118 -18.98 -1.67 -5.59
N LEU A 119 -18.11 -2.66 -5.69
CA LEU A 119 -18.32 -3.82 -6.54
C LEU A 119 -19.50 -4.68 -6.06
N LEU A 120 -19.61 -4.93 -4.74
CA LEU A 120 -20.73 -5.67 -4.16
C LEU A 120 -22.06 -4.94 -4.35
N ASN A 121 -22.11 -3.63 -4.08
CA ASN A 121 -23.30 -2.80 -4.27
C ASN A 121 -23.72 -2.70 -5.76
N SER A 122 -22.78 -2.97 -6.67
CA SER A 122 -23.05 -3.04 -8.12
C SER A 122 -23.39 -4.44 -8.61
N ASN A 123 -23.73 -5.38 -7.70
CA ASN A 123 -24.06 -6.76 -7.97
C ASN A 123 -22.98 -7.54 -8.75
N ILE A 124 -21.70 -7.23 -8.54
CA ILE A 124 -20.59 -8.00 -9.11
C ILE A 124 -20.42 -9.30 -8.30
N ASN A 125 -20.27 -10.42 -9.01
CA ASN A 125 -19.95 -11.72 -8.40
C ASN A 125 -18.50 -11.71 -7.91
N LEU A 126 -18.29 -11.21 -6.68
CA LEU A 126 -17.00 -10.95 -6.07
C LEU A 126 -16.69 -11.94 -4.95
N THR A 127 -15.73 -12.82 -5.19
CA THR A 127 -15.09 -13.63 -4.14
C THR A 127 -13.90 -12.85 -3.58
N GLN A 128 -13.86 -12.70 -2.25
CA GLN A 128 -12.75 -12.02 -1.58
C GLN A 128 -11.88 -13.02 -0.83
N LYS A 129 -10.55 -12.89 -0.93
CA LYS A 129 -9.60 -13.70 -0.17
C LYS A 129 -8.60 -12.80 0.54
N ILE A 130 -8.51 -12.92 1.86
CA ILE A 130 -7.46 -12.27 2.65
C ILE A 130 -6.18 -13.07 2.45
N VAL A 131 -5.13 -12.44 1.91
CA VAL A 131 -3.89 -13.11 1.55
C VAL A 131 -2.66 -12.54 2.25
N TYR A 132 -2.82 -11.41 2.94
CA TYR A 132 -1.79 -10.85 3.82
C TYR A 132 -2.39 -9.91 4.86
N GLU A 133 -1.62 -9.68 5.89
CA GLU A 133 -1.91 -8.69 6.93
C GLU A 133 -0.67 -7.82 7.14
N ASN A 134 -0.88 -6.52 7.35
CA ASN A 134 0.15 -5.63 7.87
C ASN A 134 0.01 -5.62 9.39
N ILE A 135 0.95 -6.26 10.09
CA ILE A 135 0.96 -6.36 11.54
C ILE A 135 1.89 -5.29 12.14
N SER A 136 1.43 -4.68 13.23
CA SER A 136 2.28 -3.76 14.01
C SER A 136 3.30 -4.57 14.78
N LEU A 137 4.55 -4.14 14.73
CA LEU A 137 5.62 -4.65 15.58
C LEU A 137 5.66 -3.86 16.90
N ASN A 138 6.23 -4.46 17.93
CA ASN A 138 6.54 -3.76 19.17
C ASN A 138 7.62 -2.71 18.93
N SER A 139 7.73 -1.73 19.84
CA SER A 139 8.76 -0.70 19.75
C SER A 139 10.14 -1.33 19.70
N GLN A 140 10.99 -0.80 18.81
CA GLN A 140 12.42 -0.93 18.96
C GLN A 140 12.84 0.12 20.00
N ASN A 141 13.73 -0.21 20.93
CA ASN A 141 14.30 0.76 21.88
C ASN A 141 15.26 1.70 21.13
N ILE A 142 14.70 2.56 20.28
CA ILE A 142 15.46 3.58 19.54
C ILE A 142 15.33 4.89 20.30
N SER A 143 16.46 5.47 20.68
CA SER A 143 16.50 6.84 21.17
C SER A 143 16.48 7.79 19.97
N LEU A 144 15.42 8.59 19.85
CA LEU A 144 15.28 9.56 18.78
C LEU A 144 16.05 10.83 19.10
N ASN A 145 16.81 11.32 18.14
CA ASN A 145 17.42 12.65 18.19
C ASN A 145 16.43 13.70 17.71
N HIS A 146 16.26 14.80 18.42
CA HIS A 146 15.45 15.94 18.06
C HIS A 146 16.31 17.22 18.10
N PRO A 147 16.07 18.20 17.20
CA PRO A 147 15.10 18.17 16.11
C PRO A 147 15.54 17.23 14.97
N ALA A 148 14.57 16.60 14.31
CA ALA A 148 14.81 15.67 13.21
C ALA A 148 13.73 15.78 12.11
N VAL A 149 14.00 15.16 10.96
CA VAL A 149 13.02 15.02 9.88
C VAL A 149 12.44 13.61 9.91
N PHE A 150 11.13 13.48 10.00
CA PHE A 150 10.41 12.20 10.01
C PHE A 150 9.65 12.01 8.71
N VAL A 151 9.84 10.87 8.03
CA VAL A 151 9.20 10.56 6.76
C VAL A 151 8.19 9.43 6.92
N PHE A 152 6.93 9.70 6.58
CA PHE A 152 5.83 8.73 6.66
C PHE A 152 5.25 8.40 5.28
N SER A 153 5.22 7.12 4.95
CA SER A 153 4.73 6.62 3.67
C SER A 153 3.24 6.23 3.64
N ALA A 154 2.59 6.19 4.81
CA ALA A 154 1.18 5.78 4.92
C ALA A 154 0.56 6.28 6.23
N PRO A 155 -0.78 6.43 6.33
CA PRO A 155 -1.44 6.75 7.58
C PRO A 155 -1.14 5.74 8.71
N SER A 156 -1.03 4.46 8.37
CA SER A 156 -0.70 3.40 9.33
C SER A 156 0.70 3.51 9.92
N SER A 157 1.67 4.06 9.17
CA SER A 157 3.02 4.31 9.71
C SER A 157 3.02 5.42 10.76
N VAL A 158 2.17 6.44 10.59
CA VAL A 158 1.93 7.48 11.62
C VAL A 158 1.30 6.86 12.86
N ASP A 159 0.20 6.11 12.69
CA ASP A 159 -0.50 5.47 13.80
C ASP A 159 0.41 4.52 14.61
N ASN A 160 1.27 3.77 13.91
CA ASN A 160 2.22 2.87 14.57
C ASN A 160 3.34 3.62 15.29
N PHE A 161 3.85 4.71 14.68
CA PHE A 161 4.90 5.52 15.30
C PHE A 161 4.41 6.19 16.59
N LEU A 162 3.25 6.83 16.56
CA LEU A 162 2.69 7.55 17.70
C LEU A 162 2.25 6.65 18.88
N LYS A 163 2.26 5.32 18.71
CA LYS A 163 2.07 4.39 19.84
C LYS A 163 3.29 4.30 20.76
N PHE A 164 4.49 4.55 20.23
CA PHE A 164 5.73 4.28 20.92
C PHE A 164 6.65 5.50 21.00
N TYR A 165 6.45 6.49 20.14
CA TYR A 165 7.30 7.66 20.01
C TYR A 165 6.47 8.93 19.92
N GLU A 166 7.08 10.05 20.25
CA GLU A 166 6.50 11.39 20.15
C GLU A 166 7.24 12.21 19.10
N LEU A 167 6.50 13.03 18.37
CA LEU A 167 7.04 14.09 17.53
C LEU A 167 7.09 15.38 18.35
N LYS A 168 8.17 16.14 18.22
CA LYS A 168 8.33 17.45 18.87
C LYS A 168 7.90 18.57 17.94
N THR A 169 7.60 19.74 18.50
CA THR A 169 7.14 20.92 17.74
C THR A 169 8.16 21.44 16.73
N GLU A 170 9.43 21.24 17.03
CA GLU A 170 10.60 21.62 16.21
C GLU A 170 10.91 20.62 15.09
N ASP A 171 10.36 19.40 15.15
CA ASP A 171 10.59 18.41 14.11
C ASP A 171 9.93 18.83 12.79
N LYS A 172 10.51 18.35 11.68
CA LYS A 172 9.96 18.48 10.34
C LYS A 172 9.39 17.15 9.90
N ILE A 173 8.23 17.16 9.27
CA ILE A 173 7.50 15.96 8.91
C ILE A 173 7.25 15.96 7.42
N VAL A 174 7.72 14.93 6.73
CA VAL A 174 7.47 14.71 5.31
C VAL A 174 6.50 13.54 5.14
N VAL A 175 5.45 13.73 4.38
CA VAL A 175 4.45 12.69 4.09
C VAL A 175 4.26 12.51 2.60
N ILE A 176 3.99 11.25 2.18
CA ILE A 176 3.85 10.89 0.77
C ILE A 176 2.59 11.50 0.12
N GLY A 177 1.59 11.90 0.89
CA GLY A 177 0.35 12.44 0.32
C GLY A 177 -0.69 12.81 1.36
N GLU A 178 -1.78 13.40 0.89
CA GLU A 178 -2.87 14.00 1.65
C GLU A 178 -3.50 13.07 2.71
N LYS A 179 -3.69 11.78 2.39
CA LYS A 179 -4.28 10.83 3.34
C LYS A 179 -3.42 10.68 4.58
N THR A 180 -2.10 10.73 4.44
CA THR A 180 -1.14 10.66 5.55
C THR A 180 -1.07 11.99 6.28
N ALA A 181 -1.08 13.12 5.55
CA ALA A 181 -1.06 14.47 6.10
C ALA A 181 -2.24 14.73 7.05
N LYS A 182 -3.42 14.18 6.75
CA LYS A 182 -4.62 14.32 7.60
C LYS A 182 -4.41 13.86 9.04
N LYS A 183 -3.50 12.91 9.29
CA LYS A 183 -3.16 12.42 10.63
C LYS A 183 -2.31 13.40 11.45
N LEU A 184 -1.64 14.34 10.79
CA LEU A 184 -0.60 15.21 11.36
C LEU A 184 -0.91 16.71 11.16
N LYS A 185 -2.17 17.06 10.89
CA LYS A 185 -2.61 18.44 10.58
C LYS A 185 -2.24 19.49 11.63
N HIS A 186 -2.03 19.08 12.88
CA HIS A 186 -1.70 19.97 13.99
C HIS A 186 -0.22 20.36 14.02
N PHE A 187 0.65 19.70 13.23
CA PHE A 187 2.05 20.07 13.10
C PHE A 187 2.24 21.19 12.07
N LYS A 188 2.96 22.26 12.46
CA LYS A 188 3.24 23.41 11.57
C LYS A 188 4.25 23.07 10.47
N ASN A 189 5.24 22.23 10.80
CA ASN A 189 6.34 21.84 9.90
C ASN A 189 5.99 20.56 9.11
N LEU A 190 4.80 20.51 8.50
CA LEU A 190 4.30 19.38 7.73
C LEU A 190 4.46 19.66 6.23
N TYR A 191 5.18 18.79 5.54
CA TYR A 191 5.48 18.87 4.11
C TYR A 191 4.85 17.68 3.37
N ILE A 192 4.07 17.95 2.34
CA ILE A 192 3.47 16.91 1.49
C ILE A 192 4.31 16.79 0.23
N CYS A 193 4.76 15.57 -0.08
CA CYS A 193 5.50 15.32 -1.30
C CYS A 193 4.61 15.50 -2.53
N GLN A 194 5.08 16.25 -3.52
CA GLN A 194 4.32 16.51 -4.76
C GLN A 194 4.19 15.23 -5.60
N GLU A 195 5.27 14.45 -5.68
CA GLU A 195 5.26 13.14 -6.32
C GLU A 195 4.98 12.08 -5.25
N GLN A 196 3.96 11.24 -5.47
CA GLN A 196 3.61 10.15 -4.55
C GLN A 196 4.63 8.99 -4.67
N ASP A 197 5.91 9.32 -4.47
CA ASP A 197 7.05 8.41 -4.54
C ASP A 197 7.96 8.56 -3.32
N LEU A 198 8.49 7.43 -2.83
CA LEU A 198 9.33 7.42 -1.63
C LEU A 198 10.68 8.10 -1.84
N ASN A 199 11.30 7.95 -3.02
CA ASN A 199 12.58 8.59 -3.30
C ASN A 199 12.45 10.12 -3.26
N SER A 200 11.37 10.65 -3.85
CA SER A 200 11.06 12.08 -3.81
C SER A 200 10.82 12.59 -2.39
N CYS A 201 10.11 11.78 -1.54
CA CYS A 201 9.94 12.12 -0.12
C CYS A 201 11.28 12.15 0.64
N ILE A 202 12.15 11.18 0.40
CA ILE A 202 13.48 11.12 1.02
C ILE A 202 14.37 12.27 0.56
N ASN A 203 14.35 12.61 -0.72
CA ASN A 203 15.10 13.75 -1.26
C ASN A 203 14.60 15.07 -0.65
N LEU A 204 13.29 15.26 -0.56
CA LEU A 204 12.70 16.41 0.13
C LEU A 204 13.15 16.45 1.59
N ALA A 205 13.08 15.32 2.32
CA ALA A 205 13.48 15.26 3.72
C ALA A 205 14.95 15.62 3.93
N LYS A 206 15.84 15.19 3.03
CA LYS A 206 17.27 15.52 3.07
C LYS A 206 17.57 16.98 2.73
N SER A 207 16.71 17.66 1.97
CA SER A 207 16.87 19.08 1.63
C SER A 207 16.36 20.03 2.72
N LEU A 208 15.70 19.51 3.77
CA LEU A 208 15.17 20.32 4.86
C LEU A 208 16.27 20.51 5.93
N ASP A 209 16.93 21.66 5.92
CA ASP A 209 17.88 22.08 6.94
C ASP A 209 17.19 22.48 8.26
N PHE A 210 17.96 22.43 9.38
CA PHE A 210 17.57 22.92 10.71
C PHE A 210 18.31 24.17 11.07
#